data_9df0b782db4c0247582f61e633b32bdf
#
_entry.id   9df0b782db4c0247582f61e633b32bdf
#
_cell.length_a   1.000
_cell.length_b   1.000
_cell.length_c   1.000
_cell.angle_alpha   90.00
_cell.angle_beta   90.00
_cell.angle_gamma   90.00
#
_symmetry.space_group_name_H-M   'P 1'
#
loop_
_entity.id
_entity.type
_entity.pdbx_description
1 polymer ?
#
loop_
_entity_poly.entity_id
_entity_poly.type
_entity_poly.pdbx_seq_one_letter_code
_entity_poly.pdbx_strand_id
1 'polypeptide(L)'
;MQNGSVLSEVLAQPGATDSVFDVLAASVRSFSQGDRVGILGFAGGGVIAPLRALGGGHRLSGVDLDHAGYELFCDLSAGWMGAVQFAQSDAVEWLHSQRGKFDLLLEDLSVGRNGDVFKPDVSIDTLPRLIQSKLKPSGVTVFNLLPGDDRTWAEMTAKICAPFGFGVQVLFESYYNRVLVLGNEALPPAREVSRLLRAELTAIGSEMAADISVRSLRLGKR
;
A
#
# COMPACT_ATOMS: atom_id res chain seq x y z
N MET A 1 -14.71 10.02 -4.80
CA MET A 1 -14.84 9.37 -6.12
C MET A 1 -14.29 10.31 -7.18
N GLN A 2 -13.49 9.82 -8.09
CA GLN A 2 -12.99 10.59 -9.24
C GLN A 2 -13.43 9.87 -10.52
N ASN A 3 -14.03 10.62 -11.45
CA ASN A 3 -14.55 10.07 -12.72
C ASN A 3 -15.47 8.83 -12.58
N GLY A 4 -16.24 8.75 -11.50
CA GLY A 4 -17.15 7.63 -11.22
C GLY A 4 -16.53 6.42 -10.51
N SER A 5 -15.20 6.41 -10.32
CA SER A 5 -14.49 5.33 -9.60
C SER A 5 -14.24 5.70 -8.14
N VAL A 6 -14.32 4.71 -7.24
CA VAL A 6 -13.94 4.87 -5.82
C VAL A 6 -12.43 4.76 -5.72
N LEU A 7 -11.77 5.88 -5.39
CA LEU A 7 -10.30 5.92 -5.21
C LEU A 7 -9.88 5.70 -3.75
N SER A 8 -10.76 6.03 -2.81
CA SER A 8 -10.51 5.89 -1.39
C SER A 8 -11.82 5.90 -0.62
N GLU A 9 -11.79 5.31 0.56
CA GLU A 9 -12.91 5.30 1.51
C GLU A 9 -12.44 5.95 2.82
N VAL A 10 -13.19 6.94 3.29
CA VAL A 10 -12.88 7.65 4.54
C VAL A 10 -13.93 7.27 5.58
N LEU A 11 -13.50 6.61 6.66
CA LEU A 11 -14.37 6.25 7.77
C LEU A 11 -14.36 7.34 8.84
N ALA A 12 -15.50 7.55 9.51
CA ALA A 12 -15.63 8.48 10.62
C ALA A 12 -14.98 7.99 11.93
N GLN A 13 -14.57 6.72 11.99
CA GLN A 13 -13.90 6.08 13.12
C GLN A 13 -13.00 4.94 12.63
N PRO A 14 -12.00 4.50 13.42
CA PRO A 14 -11.21 3.31 13.09
C PRO A 14 -12.10 2.07 12.92
N GLY A 15 -11.86 1.32 11.85
CA GLY A 15 -12.65 0.13 11.51
C GLY A 15 -12.22 -0.51 10.21
N ALA A 16 -12.82 -1.67 9.90
CA ALA A 16 -12.66 -2.33 8.61
C ALA A 16 -13.41 -1.59 7.51
N THR A 17 -12.88 -1.65 6.30
CA THR A 17 -13.50 -1.15 5.06
C THR A 17 -14.06 -2.28 4.21
N ASP A 18 -13.80 -3.54 4.56
CA ASP A 18 -14.12 -4.74 3.80
C ASP A 18 -13.62 -4.66 2.34
N SER A 19 -12.46 -4.06 2.17
CA SER A 19 -11.85 -3.80 0.87
C SER A 19 -10.34 -4.04 0.89
N VAL A 20 -9.67 -3.77 -0.23
CA VAL A 20 -8.21 -3.89 -0.35
C VAL A 20 -7.47 -3.06 0.71
N PHE A 21 -8.04 -1.96 1.19
CA PHE A 21 -7.41 -1.11 2.20
C PHE A 21 -7.15 -1.84 3.52
N ASP A 22 -8.00 -2.79 3.89
CA ASP A 22 -7.78 -3.62 5.09
C ASP A 22 -6.53 -4.49 4.93
N VAL A 23 -6.32 -5.06 3.73
CA VAL A 23 -5.14 -5.89 3.42
C VAL A 23 -3.87 -5.03 3.36
N LEU A 24 -3.96 -3.82 2.83
CA LEU A 24 -2.86 -2.86 2.86
C LEU A 24 -2.50 -2.48 4.31
N ALA A 25 -3.50 -2.18 5.14
CA ALA A 25 -3.31 -1.87 6.56
C ALA A 25 -2.72 -3.05 7.34
N ALA A 26 -3.24 -4.26 7.15
CA ALA A 26 -2.71 -5.48 7.73
C ALA A 26 -1.25 -5.74 7.30
N SER A 27 -0.92 -5.43 6.04
CA SER A 27 0.46 -5.52 5.54
C SER A 27 1.39 -4.50 6.20
N VAL A 28 0.95 -3.24 6.34
CA VAL A 28 1.71 -2.22 7.09
C VAL A 28 1.94 -2.67 8.53
N ARG A 29 0.89 -3.14 9.21
CA ARG A 29 0.94 -3.58 10.61
C ARG A 29 1.88 -4.77 10.82
N SER A 30 1.85 -5.74 9.89
CA SER A 30 2.62 -6.99 10.01
C SER A 30 4.08 -6.84 9.62
N PHE A 31 4.42 -5.93 8.68
CA PHE A 31 5.77 -5.88 8.08
C PHE A 31 6.57 -4.63 8.40
N SER A 32 5.96 -3.56 8.93
CA SER A 32 6.73 -2.40 9.37
C SER A 32 7.43 -2.70 10.69
N GLN A 33 8.77 -2.75 10.67
CA GLN A 33 9.58 -2.98 11.88
C GLN A 33 9.82 -1.70 12.70
N GLY A 34 9.34 -0.56 12.22
CA GLY A 34 9.45 0.74 12.88
C GLY A 34 8.24 1.61 12.59
N ASP A 35 8.30 2.86 13.01
CA ASP A 35 7.15 3.75 12.99
C ASP A 35 7.08 4.68 11.77
N ARG A 36 8.14 4.75 10.94
CA ARG A 36 8.19 5.68 9.81
C ARG A 36 7.65 5.03 8.54
N VAL A 37 6.40 5.33 8.22
CA VAL A 37 5.69 4.80 7.05
C VAL A 37 5.37 5.92 6.07
N GLY A 38 5.68 5.71 4.79
CA GLY A 38 5.27 6.60 3.70
C GLY A 38 4.16 5.98 2.86
N ILE A 39 3.24 6.82 2.38
CA ILE A 39 2.11 6.43 1.52
C ILE A 39 2.19 7.27 0.25
N LEU A 40 2.41 6.63 -0.88
CA LEU A 40 2.40 7.23 -2.22
C LEU A 40 1.03 6.98 -2.85
N GLY A 41 0.28 8.05 -3.13
CA GLY A 41 -1.13 7.99 -3.48
C GLY A 41 -2.00 7.96 -2.22
N PHE A 42 -2.09 9.10 -1.54
CA PHE A 42 -2.84 9.21 -0.28
C PHE A 42 -4.35 9.19 -0.51
N ALA A 43 -4.81 9.83 -1.60
CA ALA A 43 -6.22 10.06 -1.89
C ALA A 43 -7.00 10.54 -0.64
N GLY A 44 -7.93 9.77 -0.12
CA GLY A 44 -8.66 10.03 1.12
C GLY A 44 -8.14 9.26 2.35
N GLY A 45 -6.96 8.65 2.29
CA GLY A 45 -6.37 7.93 3.42
C GLY A 45 -7.09 6.65 3.81
N GLY A 46 -7.66 5.92 2.85
CA GLY A 46 -8.48 4.72 3.10
C GLY A 46 -7.80 3.64 3.95
N VAL A 47 -6.48 3.54 3.87
CA VAL A 47 -5.69 2.58 4.66
C VAL A 47 -5.60 2.95 6.16
N ILE A 48 -5.90 4.20 6.54
CA ILE A 48 -5.59 4.69 7.89
C ILE A 48 -6.60 4.19 8.91
N ALA A 49 -7.89 4.18 8.60
CA ALA A 49 -8.92 3.69 9.52
C ALA A 49 -8.70 2.22 9.93
N PRO A 50 -8.50 1.27 9.00
CA PRO A 50 -8.17 -0.11 9.38
C PRO A 50 -6.82 -0.23 10.09
N LEU A 51 -5.80 0.56 9.71
CA LEU A 51 -4.52 0.54 10.40
C LEU A 51 -4.63 0.99 11.86
N ARG A 52 -5.43 2.02 12.15
CA ARG A 52 -5.69 2.46 13.53
C ARG A 52 -6.53 1.46 14.31
N ALA A 53 -7.50 0.80 13.68
CA ALA A 53 -8.26 -0.30 14.28
C ALA A 53 -7.36 -1.48 14.69
N LEU A 54 -6.31 -1.75 13.92
CA LEU A 54 -5.27 -2.74 14.22
C LEU A 54 -4.26 -2.27 15.33
N GLY A 55 -4.48 -1.12 15.94
CA GLY A 55 -3.56 -0.55 16.92
C GLY A 55 -2.25 -0.01 16.33
N GLY A 56 -2.20 0.22 15.03
CA GLY A 56 -1.04 0.75 14.33
C GLY A 56 -0.76 2.20 14.69
N GLY A 57 0.22 2.45 15.57
CA GLY A 57 0.65 3.79 16.02
C GLY A 57 1.69 4.48 15.11
N HIS A 58 1.86 4.04 13.87
CA HIS A 58 2.87 4.54 12.94
C HIS A 58 2.74 6.04 12.67
N ARG A 59 3.87 6.72 12.48
CA ARG A 59 3.95 8.06 11.92
C ARG A 59 3.85 7.96 10.40
N LEU A 60 2.73 8.41 9.88
CA LEU A 60 2.40 8.32 8.47
C LEU A 60 2.76 9.61 7.75
N SER A 61 3.39 9.50 6.59
CA SER A 61 3.66 10.61 5.69
C SER A 61 3.06 10.28 4.33
N GLY A 62 1.92 10.89 4.01
CA GLY A 62 1.22 10.73 2.75
C GLY A 62 1.65 11.76 1.71
N VAL A 63 1.63 11.37 0.45
CA VAL A 63 1.80 12.28 -0.69
C VAL A 63 0.76 11.99 -1.75
N ASP A 64 0.20 13.06 -2.31
CA ASP A 64 -0.71 13.00 -3.46
C ASP A 64 -0.59 14.28 -4.29
N LEU A 65 -1.05 14.22 -5.54
CA LEU A 65 -1.15 15.39 -6.42
C LEU A 65 -2.33 16.29 -6.04
N ASP A 66 -3.38 15.71 -5.46
CA ASP A 66 -4.60 16.40 -5.06
C ASP A 66 -4.73 16.47 -3.54
N HIS A 67 -5.02 17.67 -3.03
CA HIS A 67 -5.18 17.95 -1.60
C HIS A 67 -6.60 17.67 -1.07
N ALA A 68 -7.60 17.64 -1.96
CA ALA A 68 -9.01 17.58 -1.55
C ALA A 68 -9.36 16.31 -0.74
N GLY A 69 -8.75 15.18 -1.10
CA GLY A 69 -8.94 13.93 -0.33
C GLY A 69 -8.38 14.01 1.09
N TYR A 70 -7.25 14.68 1.27
CA TYR A 70 -6.65 14.89 2.59
C TYR A 70 -7.48 15.85 3.46
N GLU A 71 -8.04 16.92 2.89
CA GLU A 71 -8.94 17.83 3.62
C GLU A 71 -10.15 17.08 4.17
N LEU A 72 -10.84 16.32 3.31
CA LEU A 72 -11.96 15.48 3.74
C LEU A 72 -11.55 14.46 4.81
N PHE A 73 -10.39 13.84 4.65
CA PHE A 73 -9.85 12.92 5.66
C PHE A 73 -9.64 13.64 7.00
N CYS A 74 -9.05 14.83 7.03
CA CYS A 74 -8.84 15.59 8.26
C CYS A 74 -10.17 15.94 8.95
N ASP A 75 -11.17 16.38 8.19
CA ASP A 75 -12.47 16.75 8.72
C ASP A 75 -13.16 15.57 9.43
N LEU A 76 -13.05 14.36 8.88
CA LEU A 76 -13.72 13.18 9.41
C LEU A 76 -12.89 12.43 10.48
N SER A 77 -11.56 12.56 10.45
CA SER A 77 -10.67 11.71 11.23
C SER A 77 -9.89 12.44 12.34
N ALA A 78 -10.06 13.76 12.50
CA ALA A 78 -9.27 14.59 13.43
C ALA A 78 -9.16 14.01 14.86
N GLY A 79 -10.19 13.33 15.34
CA GLY A 79 -10.23 12.75 16.69
C GLY A 79 -9.44 11.45 16.86
N TRP A 80 -9.05 10.77 15.77
CA TRP A 80 -8.47 9.42 15.84
C TRP A 80 -7.32 9.14 14.87
N MET A 81 -7.08 9.99 13.86
CA MET A 81 -6.09 9.72 12.80
C MET A 81 -4.66 9.54 13.32
N GLY A 82 -4.32 10.12 14.48
CA GLY A 82 -2.99 10.07 15.05
C GLY A 82 -1.97 10.91 14.27
N ALA A 83 -0.71 10.48 14.23
CA ALA A 83 0.37 11.21 13.56
C ALA A 83 0.32 10.95 12.04
N VAL A 84 -0.35 11.83 11.31
CA VAL A 84 -0.42 11.84 9.84
C VAL A 84 0.06 13.20 9.33
N GLN A 85 1.05 13.17 8.42
CA GLN A 85 1.52 14.32 7.67
C GLN A 85 1.17 14.14 6.20
N PHE A 86 0.90 15.22 5.49
CA PHE A 86 0.58 15.21 4.07
C PHE A 86 1.44 16.21 3.31
N ALA A 87 1.81 15.84 2.09
CA ALA A 87 2.45 16.72 1.12
C ALA A 87 1.69 16.65 -0.21
N GLN A 88 1.28 17.80 -0.71
CA GLN A 88 0.80 17.90 -2.09
C GLN A 88 2.00 17.98 -3.02
N SER A 89 2.33 16.90 -3.70
CA SER A 89 3.50 16.80 -4.58
C SER A 89 3.39 15.57 -5.50
N ASP A 90 4.21 15.55 -6.54
CA ASP A 90 4.50 14.31 -7.27
C ASP A 90 5.26 13.32 -6.36
N ALA A 91 4.92 12.03 -6.46
CA ALA A 91 5.50 10.99 -5.60
C ALA A 91 7.01 10.79 -5.80
N VAL A 92 7.51 10.97 -7.03
CA VAL A 92 8.95 10.86 -7.36
C VAL A 92 9.71 12.04 -6.76
N GLU A 93 9.20 13.25 -6.95
CA GLU A 93 9.78 14.47 -6.37
C GLU A 93 9.78 14.42 -4.86
N TRP A 94 8.66 14.00 -4.26
CA TRP A 94 8.53 13.84 -2.83
C TRP A 94 9.55 12.82 -2.28
N LEU A 95 9.68 11.64 -2.90
CA LEU A 95 10.67 10.66 -2.47
C LEU A 95 12.10 11.20 -2.58
N HIS A 96 12.43 11.93 -3.64
CA HIS A 96 13.75 12.57 -3.78
C HIS A 96 14.05 13.55 -2.65
N SER A 97 13.06 14.33 -2.22
CA SER A 97 13.19 15.31 -1.13
C SER A 97 13.41 14.68 0.26
N GLN A 98 13.06 13.40 0.43
CA GLN A 98 13.18 12.72 1.72
C GLN A 98 14.63 12.47 2.11
N ARG A 99 15.05 13.00 3.26
CA ARG A 99 16.42 12.86 3.79
C ARG A 99 16.69 11.55 4.53
N GLY A 100 15.65 10.90 5.03
CA GLY A 100 15.79 9.66 5.82
C GLY A 100 15.16 8.47 5.13
N LYS A 101 15.48 7.28 5.64
CA LYS A 101 14.94 6.00 5.17
C LYS A 101 13.63 5.66 5.88
N PHE A 102 12.77 4.94 5.20
CA PHE A 102 11.48 4.45 5.71
C PHE A 102 11.59 3.01 6.22
N ASP A 103 10.77 2.70 7.22
CA ASP A 103 10.55 1.32 7.66
C ASP A 103 9.64 0.59 6.68
N LEU A 104 8.64 1.33 6.15
CA LEU A 104 7.76 0.82 5.10
C LEU A 104 7.34 1.95 4.15
N LEU A 105 7.26 1.62 2.86
CA LEU A 105 6.64 2.46 1.83
C LEU A 105 5.46 1.69 1.21
N LEU A 106 4.26 2.28 1.33
CA LEU A 106 3.06 1.82 0.63
C LEU A 106 2.91 2.61 -0.67
N GLU A 107 2.79 1.90 -1.77
CA GLU A 107 2.55 2.48 -3.09
C GLU A 107 1.12 2.11 -3.54
N ASP A 108 0.26 3.12 -3.60
CA ASP A 108 -1.15 3.01 -3.96
C ASP A 108 -1.56 4.04 -5.02
N LEU A 109 -0.63 4.41 -5.91
CA LEU A 109 -0.92 5.32 -7.01
C LEU A 109 -1.84 4.66 -8.03
N SER A 110 -2.81 5.43 -8.48
CA SER A 110 -3.73 5.02 -9.54
C SER A 110 -4.13 6.21 -10.40
N VAL A 111 -4.55 5.96 -11.63
CA VAL A 111 -5.05 6.96 -12.56
C VAL A 111 -6.41 6.53 -13.09
N GLY A 112 -7.39 7.44 -13.04
CA GLY A 112 -8.71 7.21 -13.62
C GLY A 112 -8.70 7.48 -15.13
N ARG A 113 -9.22 6.53 -15.93
CA ARG A 113 -9.40 6.69 -17.38
C ARG A 113 -10.68 5.98 -17.80
N ASN A 114 -11.58 6.69 -18.48
CA ASN A 114 -12.82 6.13 -19.05
C ASN A 114 -13.72 5.38 -18.05
N GLY A 115 -13.73 5.81 -16.79
CA GLY A 115 -14.54 5.18 -15.73
C GLY A 115 -13.84 4.01 -15.00
N ASP A 116 -12.67 3.58 -15.46
CA ASP A 116 -11.82 2.57 -14.81
C ASP A 116 -10.59 3.19 -14.13
N VAL A 117 -9.91 2.40 -13.34
CA VAL A 117 -8.71 2.78 -12.59
C VAL A 117 -7.55 1.89 -12.98
N PHE A 118 -6.43 2.49 -13.36
CA PHE A 118 -5.24 1.80 -13.86
C PHE A 118 -3.99 2.15 -13.06
N LYS A 119 -3.02 1.25 -13.11
CA LYS A 119 -1.69 1.49 -12.56
C LYS A 119 -0.89 2.41 -13.51
N PRO A 120 -0.40 3.58 -13.05
CA PRO A 120 0.39 4.47 -13.90
C PRO A 120 1.78 3.89 -14.18
N ASP A 121 2.35 4.24 -15.34
CA ASP A 121 3.68 3.77 -15.75
C ASP A 121 4.79 4.12 -14.75
N VAL A 122 4.69 5.26 -14.10
CA VAL A 122 5.67 5.68 -13.07
C VAL A 122 5.77 4.67 -11.92
N SER A 123 4.66 4.05 -11.54
CA SER A 123 4.61 3.00 -10.51
C SER A 123 5.31 1.70 -10.94
N ILE A 124 5.44 1.48 -12.24
CA ILE A 124 6.01 0.25 -12.81
C ILE A 124 7.49 0.46 -13.18
N ASP A 125 7.81 1.58 -13.79
CA ASP A 125 9.12 1.81 -14.42
C ASP A 125 10.10 2.59 -13.54
N THR A 126 9.61 3.54 -12.73
CA THR A 126 10.46 4.49 -11.98
C THR A 126 10.46 4.22 -10.48
N LEU A 127 9.28 4.16 -9.87
CA LEU A 127 9.12 4.07 -8.41
C LEU A 127 9.76 2.82 -7.78
N PRO A 128 9.79 1.62 -8.38
CA PRO A 128 10.32 0.45 -7.69
C PRO A 128 11.78 0.62 -7.24
N ARG A 129 12.65 1.15 -8.11
CA ARG A 129 14.06 1.42 -7.76
C ARG A 129 14.21 2.57 -6.77
N LEU A 130 13.43 3.63 -6.93
CA LEU A 130 13.47 4.77 -6.05
C LEU A 130 12.99 4.39 -4.64
N ILE A 131 11.87 3.68 -4.54
CA ILE A 131 11.34 3.12 -3.28
C ILE A 131 12.40 2.27 -2.59
N GLN A 132 12.98 1.29 -3.32
CA GLN A 132 14.02 0.42 -2.79
C GLN A 132 15.18 1.24 -2.21
N SER A 133 15.60 2.32 -2.89
CA SER A 133 16.67 3.20 -2.43
C SER A 133 16.31 4.00 -1.17
N LYS A 134 15.04 4.20 -0.87
CA LYS A 134 14.52 4.96 0.29
C LYS A 134 14.10 4.07 1.47
N LEU A 135 14.16 2.76 1.33
CA LEU A 135 13.93 1.82 2.42
C LEU A 135 15.18 1.61 3.29
N LYS A 136 14.98 1.38 4.58
CA LYS A 136 16.01 0.82 5.47
C LYS A 136 16.42 -0.58 4.96
N PRO A 137 17.56 -1.16 5.40
CA PRO A 137 17.95 -2.52 5.00
C PRO A 137 16.85 -3.56 5.22
N SER A 138 16.22 -3.57 6.39
CA SER A 138 15.08 -4.43 6.74
C SER A 138 13.73 -3.85 6.34
N GLY A 139 13.70 -2.69 5.66
CA GLY A 139 12.47 -2.04 5.25
C GLY A 139 11.74 -2.79 4.14
N VAL A 140 10.43 -2.69 4.15
CA VAL A 140 9.52 -3.39 3.24
C VAL A 140 8.72 -2.38 2.43
N THR A 141 8.36 -2.74 1.22
CA THR A 141 7.36 -1.98 0.45
C THR A 141 6.14 -2.84 0.16
N VAL A 142 5.00 -2.19 0.14
CA VAL A 142 3.71 -2.77 -0.24
C VAL A 142 3.23 -2.02 -1.48
N PHE A 143 2.97 -2.75 -2.56
CA PHE A 143 2.37 -2.21 -3.78
C PHE A 143 0.95 -2.70 -3.92
N ASN A 144 -0.01 -1.79 -4.06
CA ASN A 144 -1.34 -2.11 -4.55
C ASN A 144 -1.30 -2.08 -6.08
N LEU A 145 -1.26 -3.25 -6.70
CA LEU A 145 -1.17 -3.39 -8.13
C LEU A 145 -2.56 -3.52 -8.76
N LEU A 146 -2.89 -2.57 -9.60
CA LEU A 146 -4.09 -2.53 -10.43
C LEU A 146 -3.77 -3.01 -11.86
N PRO A 147 -4.75 -3.35 -12.71
CA PRO A 147 -4.50 -3.60 -14.12
C PRO A 147 -3.69 -2.48 -14.77
N GLY A 148 -2.80 -2.82 -15.67
CA GLY A 148 -2.13 -1.85 -16.54
C GLY A 148 -2.98 -1.58 -17.78
N ASP A 149 -2.79 -0.43 -18.41
CA ASP A 149 -3.53 -0.06 -19.63
C ASP A 149 -3.18 -1.03 -20.79
N ASP A 150 -1.87 -1.17 -21.09
CA ASP A 150 -1.35 -2.01 -22.18
C ASP A 150 -0.33 -3.07 -21.70
N ARG A 151 -0.35 -3.44 -20.40
CA ARG A 151 0.64 -4.35 -19.81
C ARG A 151 -0.01 -5.53 -19.12
N THR A 152 0.61 -6.68 -19.27
CA THR A 152 0.21 -7.88 -18.53
C THR A 152 0.63 -7.83 -17.06
N TRP A 153 -0.07 -8.57 -16.22
CA TRP A 153 0.30 -8.77 -14.82
C TRP A 153 1.72 -9.30 -14.64
N ALA A 154 2.16 -10.17 -15.53
CA ALA A 154 3.51 -10.76 -15.47
C ALA A 154 4.59 -9.71 -15.72
N GLU A 155 4.42 -8.87 -16.74
CA GLU A 155 5.35 -7.79 -17.07
C GLU A 155 5.45 -6.75 -15.95
N MET A 156 4.30 -6.29 -15.45
CA MET A 156 4.26 -5.34 -14.35
C MET A 156 4.93 -5.90 -13.09
N THR A 157 4.54 -7.12 -12.69
CA THR A 157 5.12 -7.79 -11.52
C THR A 157 6.63 -7.96 -11.67
N ALA A 158 7.10 -8.40 -12.84
CA ALA A 158 8.53 -8.58 -13.09
C ALA A 158 9.33 -7.28 -12.94
N LYS A 159 8.82 -6.16 -13.49
CA LYS A 159 9.46 -4.84 -13.40
C LYS A 159 9.47 -4.29 -11.98
N ILE A 160 8.32 -4.36 -11.29
CA ILE A 160 8.19 -3.87 -9.91
C ILE A 160 9.11 -4.68 -8.97
N CYS A 161 9.18 -5.99 -9.15
CA CYS A 161 9.98 -6.87 -8.31
C CYS A 161 11.48 -6.80 -8.59
N ALA A 162 11.90 -6.35 -9.78
CA ALA A 162 13.30 -6.38 -10.23
C ALA A 162 14.34 -5.82 -9.24
N PRO A 163 14.09 -4.73 -8.49
CA PRO A 163 15.06 -4.20 -7.52
C PRO A 163 15.09 -4.95 -6.18
N PHE A 164 14.16 -5.86 -5.90
CA PHE A 164 14.00 -6.51 -4.60
C PHE A 164 14.51 -7.95 -4.59
N GLY A 165 14.96 -8.42 -3.41
CA GLY A 165 15.48 -9.78 -3.24
C GLY A 165 14.41 -10.81 -2.86
N PHE A 166 13.36 -10.38 -2.19
CA PHE A 166 12.32 -11.25 -1.63
C PHE A 166 10.94 -10.65 -1.82
N GLY A 167 9.94 -11.50 -1.99
CA GLY A 167 8.57 -11.01 -2.15
C GLY A 167 7.51 -12.09 -2.03
N VAL A 168 6.33 -11.64 -1.64
CA VAL A 168 5.10 -12.41 -1.70
C VAL A 168 4.02 -11.61 -2.42
N GLN A 169 3.05 -12.31 -2.97
CA GLN A 169 1.89 -11.72 -3.62
C GLN A 169 0.62 -12.18 -2.90
N VAL A 170 -0.23 -11.23 -2.57
CA VAL A 170 -1.60 -11.45 -2.09
C VAL A 170 -2.54 -11.30 -3.28
N LEU A 171 -3.40 -12.28 -3.46
CA LEU A 171 -4.45 -12.32 -4.48
C LEU A 171 -5.81 -12.33 -3.79
N PHE A 172 -6.80 -11.80 -4.44
CA PHE A 172 -8.19 -11.70 -3.98
C PHE A 172 -9.09 -12.59 -4.84
N GLU A 173 -10.17 -13.08 -4.25
CA GLU A 173 -11.26 -13.72 -4.99
C GLU A 173 -12.24 -12.68 -5.55
N SER A 174 -12.49 -11.60 -4.79
CA SER A 174 -13.48 -10.56 -5.09
C SER A 174 -12.94 -9.33 -5.81
N TYR A 175 -11.61 -9.15 -5.87
CA TYR A 175 -10.98 -7.97 -6.46
C TYR A 175 -9.95 -8.33 -7.53
N TYR A 176 -9.82 -7.48 -8.54
CA TYR A 176 -8.75 -7.61 -9.55
C TYR A 176 -7.38 -7.16 -9.05
N ASN A 177 -7.33 -6.49 -7.91
CA ASN A 177 -6.08 -6.03 -7.30
C ASN A 177 -5.13 -7.21 -7.01
N ARG A 178 -3.83 -6.89 -6.97
CA ARG A 178 -2.81 -7.75 -6.40
C ARG A 178 -1.96 -6.93 -5.45
N VAL A 179 -1.74 -7.41 -4.24
CA VAL A 179 -0.85 -6.73 -3.31
C VAL A 179 0.49 -7.44 -3.29
N LEU A 180 1.57 -6.70 -3.59
CA LEU A 180 2.93 -7.21 -3.53
C LEU A 180 3.59 -6.69 -2.25
N VAL A 181 4.14 -7.59 -1.45
CA VAL A 181 4.97 -7.25 -0.28
C VAL A 181 6.40 -7.62 -0.64
N LEU A 182 7.30 -6.63 -0.72
CA LEU A 182 8.65 -6.80 -1.25
C LEU A 182 9.69 -6.25 -0.26
N GLY A 183 10.84 -6.92 -0.17
CA GLY A 183 11.93 -6.51 0.72
C GLY A 183 13.31 -6.90 0.17
N ASN A 184 14.36 -6.33 0.79
CA ASN A 184 15.75 -6.71 0.51
C ASN A 184 16.21 -7.88 1.37
N GLU A 185 15.61 -8.06 2.53
CA GLU A 185 15.81 -9.17 3.45
C GLU A 185 14.68 -10.19 3.34
N ALA A 186 14.94 -11.41 3.81
CA ALA A 186 14.00 -12.52 3.70
C ALA A 186 12.68 -12.22 4.42
N LEU A 187 11.58 -12.39 3.70
CA LEU A 187 10.23 -12.36 4.26
C LEU A 187 9.84 -13.75 4.78
N PRO A 188 8.89 -13.84 5.72
CA PRO A 188 8.34 -15.11 6.13
C PRO A 188 7.78 -15.91 4.93
N PRO A 189 7.74 -17.24 5.00
CA PRO A 189 7.14 -18.07 3.95
C PRO A 189 5.67 -17.67 3.70
N ALA A 190 5.18 -17.82 2.47
CA ALA A 190 3.83 -17.41 2.07
C ALA A 190 2.71 -17.94 2.99
N ARG A 191 2.88 -19.18 3.52
CA ARG A 191 1.94 -19.76 4.48
C ARG A 191 1.88 -18.97 5.79
N GLU A 192 3.03 -18.51 6.27
CA GLU A 192 3.10 -17.71 7.50
C GLU A 192 2.57 -16.29 7.26
N VAL A 193 2.92 -15.68 6.13
CA VAL A 193 2.35 -14.39 5.71
C VAL A 193 0.83 -14.48 5.62
N SER A 194 0.28 -15.54 5.01
CA SER A 194 -1.17 -15.76 4.95
C SER A 194 -1.80 -15.83 6.34
N ARG A 195 -1.15 -16.55 7.28
CA ARG A 195 -1.62 -16.66 8.66
C ARG A 195 -1.60 -15.31 9.39
N LEU A 196 -0.52 -14.53 9.22
CA LEU A 196 -0.37 -13.21 9.84
C LEU A 196 -1.45 -12.25 9.32
N LEU A 197 -1.58 -12.10 8.00
CA LEU A 197 -2.58 -11.20 7.41
C LEU A 197 -3.99 -11.58 7.80
N ARG A 198 -4.36 -12.87 7.75
CA ARG A 198 -5.69 -13.34 8.16
C ARG A 198 -5.96 -13.06 9.64
N ALA A 199 -4.96 -13.19 10.52
CA ALA A 199 -5.11 -12.87 11.94
C ALA A 199 -5.39 -11.36 12.16
N GLU A 200 -4.65 -10.48 11.49
CA GLU A 200 -4.88 -9.03 11.54
C GLU A 200 -6.28 -8.67 10.99
N LEU A 201 -6.64 -9.19 9.83
CA LEU A 201 -7.95 -8.94 9.21
C LEU A 201 -9.11 -9.43 10.11
N THR A 202 -8.98 -10.61 10.69
CA THR A 202 -9.97 -11.16 11.62
C THR A 202 -10.10 -10.28 12.88
N ALA A 203 -8.99 -9.72 13.37
CA ALA A 203 -8.99 -8.87 14.56
C ALA A 203 -9.82 -7.59 14.42
N ILE A 204 -9.98 -7.08 13.19
CA ILE A 204 -10.85 -5.92 12.90
C ILE A 204 -12.20 -6.32 12.30
N GLY A 205 -12.50 -7.62 12.20
CA GLY A 205 -13.75 -8.14 11.65
C GLY A 205 -13.89 -7.99 10.14
N SER A 206 -12.77 -7.83 9.41
CA SER A 206 -12.78 -7.68 7.95
C SER A 206 -13.12 -8.97 7.22
N GLU A 207 -14.05 -8.91 6.27
CA GLU A 207 -14.41 -10.01 5.37
C GLU A 207 -13.24 -10.44 4.48
N MET A 208 -12.25 -9.57 4.26
CA MET A 208 -11.04 -9.88 3.49
C MET A 208 -10.22 -11.04 4.05
N ALA A 209 -10.40 -11.40 5.32
CA ALA A 209 -9.76 -12.57 5.92
C ALA A 209 -10.07 -13.88 5.17
N ALA A 210 -11.28 -14.03 4.62
CA ALA A 210 -11.68 -15.20 3.82
C ALA A 210 -11.25 -15.06 2.35
N ASP A 211 -11.22 -13.83 1.83
CA ASP A 211 -11.06 -13.51 0.41
C ASP A 211 -9.61 -13.66 -0.12
N ILE A 212 -8.60 -13.53 0.75
CA ILE A 212 -7.19 -13.50 0.33
C ILE A 212 -6.53 -14.88 0.17
N SER A 213 -5.63 -14.97 -0.81
CA SER A 213 -4.64 -16.06 -0.91
C SER A 213 -3.23 -15.48 -1.10
N VAL A 214 -2.20 -16.15 -0.55
CA VAL A 214 -0.81 -15.66 -0.59
C VAL A 214 0.09 -16.64 -1.33
N ARG A 215 0.94 -16.12 -2.22
CA ARG A 215 1.92 -16.90 -2.98
C ARG A 215 3.30 -16.28 -2.86
N SER A 216 4.35 -17.12 -2.80
CA SER A 216 5.73 -16.64 -2.92
C SER A 216 6.01 -16.18 -4.34
N LEU A 217 6.74 -15.07 -4.45
CA LEU A 217 7.29 -14.62 -5.74
C LEU A 217 8.68 -15.24 -5.94
N ARG A 218 8.91 -15.79 -7.13
CA ARG A 218 10.24 -16.27 -7.54
C ARG A 218 10.99 -15.07 -8.12
N LEU A 219 11.76 -14.39 -7.26
CA LEU A 219 12.63 -13.31 -7.67
C LEU A 219 13.97 -13.91 -8.12
N GLY A 220 14.53 -13.41 -9.21
CA GLY A 220 15.84 -13.87 -9.70
C GLY A 220 16.90 -13.65 -8.61
N LYS A 221 17.76 -14.65 -8.36
CA LYS A 221 18.92 -14.47 -7.50
C LYS A 221 19.83 -13.40 -8.13
N ARG A 222 20.15 -12.37 -7.36
CA ARG A 222 21.25 -11.46 -7.68
C ARG A 222 22.59 -12.15 -7.43
#